data_d0504a04773ab519715ec5adae839681
#
_entry.id   d0504a04773ab519715ec5adae839681
#
_cell.length_a   1.000
_cell.length_b   1.000
_cell.length_c   1.000
_cell.angle_alpha   90.00
_cell.angle_beta   90.00
_cell.angle_gamma   90.00
#
_symmetry.space_group_name_H-M   'P 1'
#
loop_
_entity.id
_entity.type
_entity.pdbx_description
1 polymer ?
#
loop_
_entity_poly.entity_id
_entity_poly.type
_entity_poly.pdbx_seq_one_letter_code
_entity_poly.pdbx_strand_id
1 'polypeptide(L)'
;MKKLFALILFNLLIFSKTLALIEIDITRGNLDPLPIAISPLHVDIKSENYDGVKIKELGEDISKIIEDNFRSTGLFNPLKKDAFVQKPDIAHLKPRFEDWRLIKAQAL
;
A
#
# COMPACT_ATOMS: atom_id res chain seq x y z
N MET A 1 37.43 4.83 35.25
CA MET A 1 37.16 3.52 34.62
C MET A 1 35.72 3.07 34.82
N LYS A 2 35.22 2.96 36.06
CA LYS A 2 33.82 2.52 36.30
C LYS A 2 32.74 3.39 35.64
N LYS A 3 32.93 4.72 35.61
CA LYS A 3 31.99 5.67 34.97
C LYS A 3 32.00 5.54 33.41
N LEU A 4 33.16 5.29 32.84
CA LEU A 4 33.31 5.10 31.41
C LEU A 4 32.67 3.77 30.96
N PHE A 5 32.82 2.72 31.75
CA PHE A 5 32.21 1.43 31.50
C PHE A 5 30.67 1.49 31.58
N ALA A 6 30.13 2.22 32.57
CA ALA A 6 28.70 2.45 32.70
C ALA A 6 28.12 3.22 31.51
N LEU A 7 28.86 4.20 30.94
CA LEU A 7 28.44 4.97 29.78
C LEU A 7 28.39 4.11 28.51
N ILE A 8 29.35 3.22 28.34
CA ILE A 8 29.41 2.29 27.22
C ILE A 8 28.25 1.26 27.31
N LEU A 9 28.02 0.74 28.52
CA LEU A 9 26.91 -0.21 28.75
C LEU A 9 25.53 0.45 28.50
N PHE A 10 25.37 1.71 28.90
CA PHE A 10 24.15 2.48 28.65
C PHE A 10 23.91 2.73 27.17
N ASN A 11 24.97 3.01 26.38
CA ASN A 11 24.86 3.17 24.94
C ASN A 11 24.48 1.87 24.24
N LEU A 12 24.95 0.72 24.70
CA LEU A 12 24.64 -0.58 24.14
C LEU A 12 23.15 -0.96 24.29
N LEU A 13 22.50 -0.48 25.36
CA LEU A 13 21.08 -0.72 25.63
C LEU A 13 20.13 0.11 24.75
N ILE A 14 20.61 1.23 24.18
CA ILE A 14 19.78 2.12 23.34
C ILE A 14 19.67 1.61 21.89
N PHE A 15 20.56 0.71 21.46
CA PHE A 15 20.59 0.19 20.08
C PHE A 15 19.68 -1.02 19.83
N SER A 16 18.75 -1.33 20.72
CA SER A 16 17.72 -2.33 20.45
C SER A 16 16.80 -1.84 19.36
N LYS A 17 17.18 -2.10 18.10
CA LYS A 17 16.25 -1.94 16.98
C LYS A 17 15.17 -3.00 17.14
N THR A 18 13.99 -2.59 17.57
CA THR A 18 12.81 -3.42 17.48
C THR A 18 12.46 -3.56 15.99
N LEU A 19 12.85 -4.68 15.40
CA LEU A 19 12.30 -5.09 14.12
C LEU A 19 10.82 -5.41 14.40
N ALA A 20 9.93 -4.53 13.98
CA ALA A 20 8.51 -4.83 13.94
C ALA A 20 8.32 -5.91 12.86
N LEU A 21 8.34 -7.17 13.28
CA LEU A 21 7.96 -8.29 12.43
C LEU A 21 6.43 -8.23 12.28
N ILE A 22 5.95 -8.09 11.06
CA ILE A 22 4.53 -8.29 10.78
C ILE A 22 4.31 -9.80 10.84
N GLU A 23 3.84 -10.26 11.99
CA GLU A 23 3.45 -11.66 12.17
C GLU A 23 2.02 -11.82 11.63
N ILE A 24 1.89 -12.49 10.50
CA ILE A 24 0.58 -12.89 9.97
C ILE A 24 0.23 -14.22 10.63
N ASP A 25 -0.55 -14.17 11.70
CA ASP A 25 -1.07 -15.36 12.37
C ASP A 25 -2.25 -15.95 11.58
N ILE A 26 -1.96 -16.93 10.73
CA ILE A 26 -2.97 -17.62 9.89
C ILE A 26 -3.81 -18.60 10.71
N THR A 27 -3.49 -18.82 11.99
CA THR A 27 -4.12 -19.86 12.80
C THR A 27 -5.41 -19.38 13.50
N ARG A 28 -5.64 -18.09 13.55
CA ARG A 28 -6.90 -17.53 14.07
C ARG A 28 -7.79 -17.17 12.89
N GLY A 29 -8.89 -17.86 12.73
CA GLY A 29 -9.87 -17.72 11.66
C GLY A 29 -10.59 -16.35 11.58
N ASN A 30 -9.96 -15.29 12.06
CA ASN A 30 -10.43 -13.91 11.99
C ASN A 30 -9.26 -13.00 11.62
N LEU A 31 -8.81 -13.12 10.37
CA LEU A 31 -7.83 -12.19 9.82
C LEU A 31 -8.56 -10.90 9.45
N ASP A 32 -8.17 -9.79 10.06
CA ASP A 32 -8.58 -8.48 9.55
C ASP A 32 -7.91 -8.26 8.19
N PRO A 33 -8.68 -8.16 7.10
CA PRO A 33 -8.11 -8.01 5.78
C PRO A 33 -7.25 -6.76 5.68
N LEU A 34 -6.07 -6.88 5.07
CA LEU A 34 -5.11 -5.79 4.92
C LEU A 34 -5.69 -4.68 4.03
N PRO A 35 -5.84 -3.44 4.52
CA PRO A 35 -6.34 -2.34 3.71
C PRO A 35 -5.29 -1.94 2.66
N ILE A 36 -5.67 -2.02 1.40
CA ILE A 36 -4.82 -1.68 0.26
C ILE A 36 -5.50 -0.65 -0.65
N ALA A 37 -4.71 0.20 -1.27
CA ALA A 37 -5.19 1.11 -2.30
C ALA A 37 -4.82 0.55 -3.68
N ILE A 38 -5.80 0.46 -4.57
CA ILE A 38 -5.58 0.05 -5.96
C ILE A 38 -5.93 1.24 -6.84
N SER A 39 -4.89 1.96 -7.24
CA SER A 39 -5.03 3.11 -8.13
C SER A 39 -5.34 2.64 -9.55
N PRO A 40 -6.18 3.37 -10.31
CA PRO A 40 -6.33 3.15 -11.74
C PRO A 40 -4.97 3.17 -12.43
N LEU A 41 -4.75 2.23 -13.35
CA LEU A 41 -3.51 2.19 -14.11
C LEU A 41 -3.45 3.38 -15.08
N HIS A 42 -2.32 4.03 -15.10
CA HIS A 42 -2.08 5.09 -16.06
C HIS A 42 -1.85 4.51 -17.46
N VAL A 43 -2.51 5.09 -18.45
CA VAL A 43 -2.36 4.69 -19.85
C VAL A 43 -1.72 5.84 -20.61
N ASP A 44 -0.45 5.69 -20.96
CA ASP A 44 0.29 6.69 -21.75
C ASP A 44 0.20 6.38 -23.24
N ILE A 45 -1.02 6.45 -23.80
CA ILE A 45 -1.25 6.27 -25.24
C ILE A 45 -1.95 7.51 -25.77
N LYS A 46 -1.35 8.07 -26.82
CA LYS A 46 -1.90 9.25 -27.53
C LYS A 46 -3.16 8.94 -28.35
N SER A 47 -3.53 7.67 -28.47
CA SER A 47 -4.69 7.19 -29.23
C SER A 47 -5.90 7.04 -28.32
N GLU A 48 -7.03 7.63 -28.68
CA GLU A 48 -8.27 7.53 -27.89
C GLU A 48 -8.88 6.11 -27.95
N ASN A 49 -8.64 5.37 -29.03
CA ASN A 49 -9.20 4.04 -29.25
C ASN A 49 -8.15 3.11 -29.86
N TYR A 50 -8.13 1.89 -29.39
CA TYR A 50 -7.38 0.78 -29.97
C TYR A 50 -8.33 -0.42 -30.15
N ASP A 51 -8.49 -0.87 -31.38
CA ASP A 51 -9.37 -2.01 -31.73
C ASP A 51 -10.79 -1.92 -31.12
N GLY A 52 -11.39 -0.72 -31.18
CA GLY A 52 -12.72 -0.45 -30.64
C GLY A 52 -12.82 -0.30 -29.12
N VAL A 53 -11.72 -0.44 -28.40
CA VAL A 53 -11.65 -0.24 -26.94
C VAL A 53 -11.24 1.19 -26.62
N LYS A 54 -11.99 1.85 -25.75
CA LYS A 54 -11.61 3.15 -25.21
C LYS A 54 -10.45 2.97 -24.22
N ILE A 55 -9.27 3.34 -24.65
CA ILE A 55 -8.03 3.12 -23.89
C ILE A 55 -8.06 3.84 -22.54
N LYS A 56 -8.72 4.99 -22.45
CA LYS A 56 -8.87 5.73 -21.20
C LYS A 56 -9.58 4.92 -20.12
N GLU A 57 -10.55 4.11 -20.50
CA GLU A 57 -11.34 3.27 -19.57
C GLU A 57 -10.60 1.98 -19.20
N LEU A 58 -9.66 1.54 -20.04
CA LEU A 58 -8.91 0.30 -19.86
C LEU A 58 -8.14 0.26 -18.53
N GLY A 59 -7.52 1.37 -18.16
CA GLY A 59 -6.77 1.45 -16.88
C GLY A 59 -7.68 1.30 -15.66
N GLU A 60 -8.90 1.81 -15.74
CA GLU A 60 -9.91 1.66 -14.69
C GLU A 60 -10.45 0.24 -14.63
N ASP A 61 -10.76 -0.35 -15.80
CA ASP A 61 -11.28 -1.71 -15.90
C ASP A 61 -10.29 -2.74 -15.37
N ILE A 62 -9.02 -2.63 -15.74
CA ILE A 62 -7.96 -3.51 -15.23
C ILE A 62 -7.83 -3.35 -13.70
N SER A 63 -7.82 -2.12 -13.20
CA SER A 63 -7.73 -1.88 -11.76
C SER A 63 -8.92 -2.45 -11.00
N LYS A 64 -10.11 -2.43 -11.59
CA LYS A 64 -11.30 -3.05 -11.01
C LYS A 64 -11.18 -4.57 -10.95
N ILE A 65 -10.67 -5.20 -11.99
CA ILE A 65 -10.43 -6.66 -12.01
C ILE A 65 -9.42 -7.03 -10.91
N ILE A 66 -8.34 -6.25 -10.77
CA ILE A 66 -7.34 -6.45 -9.71
C ILE A 66 -8.01 -6.32 -8.34
N GLU A 67 -8.82 -5.27 -8.14
CA GLU A 67 -9.54 -5.03 -6.89
C GLU A 67 -10.45 -6.19 -6.50
N ASP A 68 -11.24 -6.68 -7.46
CA ASP A 68 -12.17 -7.80 -7.25
C ASP A 68 -11.41 -9.09 -6.92
N ASN A 69 -10.26 -9.34 -7.59
CA ASN A 69 -9.41 -10.48 -7.30
C ASN A 69 -8.82 -10.41 -5.90
N PHE A 70 -8.28 -9.26 -5.49
CA PHE A 70 -7.76 -9.10 -4.13
C PHE A 70 -8.85 -9.26 -3.07
N ARG A 71 -10.02 -8.68 -3.30
CA ARG A 71 -11.17 -8.82 -2.39
C ARG A 71 -11.60 -10.28 -2.25
N SER A 72 -11.59 -11.05 -3.34
CA SER A 72 -12.03 -12.45 -3.34
C SER A 72 -11.12 -13.37 -2.52
N THR A 73 -9.87 -12.98 -2.29
CA THR A 73 -8.93 -13.74 -1.45
C THR A 73 -9.30 -13.72 0.04
N GLY A 74 -10.07 -12.71 0.48
CA GLY A 74 -10.36 -12.48 1.90
C GLY A 74 -9.16 -11.95 2.72
N LEU A 75 -7.97 -11.84 2.13
CA LEU A 75 -6.76 -11.36 2.79
C LEU A 75 -6.58 -9.85 2.68
N PHE A 76 -7.24 -9.23 1.71
CA PHE A 76 -7.12 -7.81 1.40
C PHE A 76 -8.48 -7.12 1.43
N ASN A 77 -8.45 -5.86 1.86
CA ASN A 77 -9.59 -4.96 1.84
C ASN A 77 -9.27 -3.75 0.96
N PRO A 78 -9.58 -3.80 -0.34
CA PRO A 78 -9.39 -2.67 -1.23
C PRO A 78 -10.20 -1.47 -0.77
N LEU A 79 -9.51 -0.34 -0.60
CA LEU A 79 -10.11 0.93 -0.20
C LEU A 79 -10.94 1.52 -1.33
N LYS A 80 -12.03 2.21 -0.96
CA LYS A 80 -12.87 2.90 -1.95
C LYS A 80 -12.10 4.03 -2.61
N LYS A 81 -12.22 4.18 -3.92
CA LYS A 81 -11.54 5.23 -4.70
C LYS A 81 -11.91 6.65 -4.24
N ASP A 82 -13.12 6.83 -3.71
CA ASP A 82 -13.58 8.12 -3.16
C ASP A 82 -12.77 8.58 -1.93
N ALA A 83 -12.10 7.66 -1.25
CA ALA A 83 -11.23 7.96 -0.12
C ALA A 83 -9.84 8.43 -0.53
N PHE A 84 -9.47 8.31 -1.81
CA PHE A 84 -8.13 8.63 -2.28
C PHE A 84 -7.86 10.13 -2.20
N VAL A 85 -6.82 10.49 -1.46
CA VAL A 85 -6.38 11.88 -1.30
C VAL A 85 -5.58 12.34 -2.51
N GLN A 86 -4.72 11.48 -3.02
CA GLN A 86 -3.92 11.76 -4.21
C GLN A 86 -4.65 11.27 -5.47
N LYS A 87 -4.74 12.15 -6.47
CA LYS A 87 -5.36 11.79 -7.75
C LYS A 87 -4.55 10.71 -8.47
N PRO A 88 -5.21 9.71 -9.08
CA PRO A 88 -4.55 8.59 -9.75
C PRO A 88 -3.61 8.98 -10.88
N ASP A 89 -3.95 10.03 -11.63
CA ASP A 89 -3.16 10.57 -12.74
C ASP A 89 -1.79 11.12 -12.32
N ILE A 90 -1.61 11.43 -11.05
CA ILE A 90 -0.35 11.93 -10.48
C ILE A 90 0.33 10.84 -9.65
N ALA A 91 -0.43 9.92 -9.06
CA ALA A 91 0.09 8.89 -8.16
C ALA A 91 1.12 7.96 -8.83
N HIS A 92 0.95 7.65 -10.13
CA HIS A 92 1.89 6.81 -10.88
C HIS A 92 3.26 7.47 -11.09
N LEU A 93 3.34 8.81 -11.11
CA LEU A 93 4.60 9.54 -11.28
C LEU A 93 5.37 9.65 -9.96
N LYS A 94 4.69 10.00 -8.88
CA LYS A 94 5.27 10.18 -7.56
C LYS A 94 4.22 9.94 -6.48
N PRO A 95 4.09 8.70 -6.00
CA PRO A 95 3.16 8.43 -4.91
C PRO A 95 3.60 9.14 -3.63
N ARG A 96 2.67 9.86 -3.02
CA ARG A 96 2.87 10.50 -1.72
C ARG A 96 2.39 9.56 -0.63
N PHE A 97 3.26 8.67 -0.19
CA PHE A 97 2.91 7.61 0.77
C PHE A 97 2.31 8.13 2.08
N GLU A 98 2.62 9.35 2.49
CA GLU A 98 2.01 9.97 3.68
C GLU A 98 0.51 10.16 3.52
N ASP A 99 0.05 10.63 2.35
CA ASP A 99 -1.37 10.80 2.05
C ASP A 99 -2.11 9.46 2.07
N TRP A 100 -1.47 8.40 1.56
CA TRP A 100 -2.03 7.06 1.57
C TRP A 100 -2.11 6.47 2.98
N ARG A 101 -1.15 6.77 3.87
CA ARG A 101 -1.22 6.38 5.28
C ARG A 101 -2.36 7.06 6.02
N LEU A 102 -2.71 8.30 5.68
CA LEU A 102 -3.85 9.00 6.31
C LEU A 102 -5.17 8.24 6.13
N ILE A 103 -5.35 7.58 4.99
CA ILE A 103 -6.52 6.74 4.72
C ILE A 103 -6.30 5.27 5.13
N LYS A 104 -5.24 5.00 5.90
CA LYS A 104 -4.87 3.68 6.42
C LYS A 104 -4.51 2.65 5.35
N ALA A 105 -4.14 3.06 4.15
CA ALA A 105 -3.59 2.16 3.15
C ALA A 105 -2.23 1.64 3.62
N GLN A 106 -2.07 0.32 3.64
CA GLN A 106 -0.82 -0.34 4.00
C GLN A 106 0.00 -0.73 2.77
N ALA A 107 -0.65 -0.76 1.60
CA ALA A 107 -0.02 -0.95 0.30
C ALA A 107 -0.73 -0.13 -0.78
N LEU A 108 0.02 0.22 -1.84
CA LEU A 108 -0.44 0.93 -3.02
C LEU A 108 0.10 0.23 -4.26
#